data_d2588ac7388ae076a9c818ba98d00b7b
#
_entry.id   d2588ac7388ae076a9c818ba98d00b7b
#
_cell.length_a   1.000
_cell.length_b   1.000
_cell.length_c   1.000
_cell.angle_alpha   90.00
_cell.angle_beta   90.00
_cell.angle_gamma   90.00
#
_symmetry.space_group_name_H-M   'P 1'
#
loop_
_entity.id
_entity.type
_entity.pdbx_description
1 polymer ?
#
loop_
_entity_poly.entity_id
_entity_poly.type
_entity_poly.pdbx_seq_one_letter_code
_entity_poly.pdbx_strand_id
1 'polypeptide(L)'
;ISRNRRNALQFRDDDHWPKRWAEAYVAFAAGEKRDWLRAMGHRIFPVVGWAERGGYDAMGHGNSVPRSHVTWGTGPGIVEPFERRAREAQKIGRLTFRFRHRVDALVMTNGRIEGVTGAVLEPDTIERGKSSSRKVVGDFTLRAPAVIVASGGIGGNHDLVRQNWPKRLGEPPKHMISGVPEHVDGRMIGITEAAGARLINRDRMWHYVEGIRNWNPIWPRHGIRILPGPSSMWFDATGKRLPAPLFPGSDT
;
A
#
# COMPACT_ATOMS: atom_id res chain seq x y z
N ILE A 1 14.89 -14.55 -9.93
CA ILE A 1 14.66 -13.08 -9.93
C ILE A 1 15.65 -12.50 -10.92
N SER A 2 15.18 -11.76 -11.95
CA SER A 2 16.06 -11.16 -12.94
C SER A 2 17.07 -10.19 -12.29
N ARG A 3 18.24 -10.02 -12.91
CA ARG A 3 19.30 -9.09 -12.44
C ARG A 3 18.73 -7.68 -12.16
N ASN A 4 17.79 -7.23 -12.98
CA ASN A 4 17.13 -5.94 -12.87
C ASN A 4 16.25 -5.78 -11.62
N ARG A 5 15.55 -6.83 -11.18
CA ARG A 5 14.78 -6.79 -9.92
C ARG A 5 15.68 -6.75 -8.68
N ARG A 6 16.87 -7.35 -8.74
CA ARG A 6 17.83 -7.25 -7.63
C ARG A 6 18.32 -5.82 -7.45
N ASN A 7 18.53 -5.10 -8.54
CA ASN A 7 18.99 -3.70 -8.48
C ASN A 7 17.87 -2.77 -8.00
N ALA A 8 16.64 -2.93 -8.49
CA ALA A 8 15.50 -2.12 -8.06
C ALA A 8 15.13 -2.34 -6.59
N LEU A 9 15.22 -3.57 -6.09
CA LEU A 9 14.87 -3.90 -4.72
C LEU A 9 16.00 -3.62 -3.73
N GLN A 10 17.24 -3.42 -4.19
CA GLN A 10 18.41 -3.18 -3.31
C GLN A 10 18.40 -4.07 -2.06
N PHE A 11 18.35 -5.37 -2.23
CA PHE A 11 18.29 -6.30 -1.12
C PHE A 11 19.43 -6.09 -0.13
N ARG A 12 19.07 -6.07 1.15
CA ARG A 12 19.99 -5.97 2.30
C ARG A 12 20.17 -7.35 2.94
N ASP A 13 21.09 -7.47 3.87
CA ASP A 13 21.36 -8.74 4.58
C ASP A 13 20.14 -9.24 5.36
N ASP A 14 19.33 -8.33 5.89
CA ASP A 14 18.08 -8.63 6.59
C ASP A 14 16.93 -9.08 5.68
N ASP A 15 17.10 -9.02 4.37
CA ASP A 15 16.03 -9.30 3.39
C ASP A 15 15.83 -10.79 3.06
N HIS A 16 16.18 -11.70 3.98
CA HIS A 16 15.96 -13.13 3.76
C HIS A 16 14.49 -13.46 3.43
N TRP A 17 13.57 -13.08 4.29
CA TRP A 17 12.14 -13.33 4.07
C TRP A 17 11.54 -12.51 2.93
N PRO A 18 11.82 -11.20 2.79
CA PRO A 18 11.44 -10.44 1.60
C PRO A 18 11.85 -11.08 0.27
N LYS A 19 13.05 -11.64 0.17
CA LYS A 19 13.49 -12.38 -1.03
C LYS A 19 12.61 -13.59 -1.30
N ARG A 20 12.37 -14.43 -0.30
CA ARG A 20 11.53 -15.63 -0.44
C ARG A 20 10.10 -15.28 -0.84
N TRP A 21 9.52 -14.23 -0.23
CA TRP A 21 8.21 -13.73 -0.62
C TRP A 21 8.19 -13.19 -2.05
N ALA A 22 9.23 -12.48 -2.48
CA ALA A 22 9.33 -12.00 -3.85
C ALA A 22 9.41 -13.16 -4.86
N GLU A 23 10.14 -14.22 -4.55
CA GLU A 23 10.23 -15.43 -5.38
C GLU A 23 8.89 -16.16 -5.47
N ALA A 24 8.24 -16.39 -4.34
CA ALA A 24 6.92 -17.01 -4.28
C ALA A 24 5.87 -16.19 -5.04
N TYR A 25 5.91 -14.85 -4.89
CA TYR A 25 4.99 -13.97 -5.60
C TYR A 25 5.23 -13.97 -7.11
N VAL A 26 6.46 -14.03 -7.57
CA VAL A 26 6.78 -14.13 -9.00
C VAL A 26 6.24 -15.42 -9.59
N ALA A 27 6.43 -16.55 -8.91
CA ALA A 27 5.89 -17.83 -9.34
C ALA A 27 4.36 -17.80 -9.41
N PHE A 28 3.70 -17.31 -8.37
CA PHE A 28 2.25 -17.15 -8.33
C PHE A 28 1.73 -16.19 -9.42
N ALA A 29 2.38 -15.05 -9.61
CA ALA A 29 1.95 -14.05 -10.60
C ALA A 29 2.15 -14.50 -12.05
N ALA A 30 3.14 -15.35 -12.30
CA ALA A 30 3.38 -15.95 -13.62
C ALA A 30 2.46 -17.15 -13.91
N GLY A 31 1.88 -17.76 -12.88
CA GLY A 31 1.04 -18.95 -12.97
C GLY A 31 -0.42 -18.69 -12.56
N GLU A 32 -0.78 -19.14 -11.40
CA GLU A 32 -2.17 -19.26 -10.92
C GLU A 32 -2.94 -17.95 -10.74
N LYS A 33 -2.26 -16.85 -10.43
CA LYS A 33 -2.89 -15.58 -10.03
C LYS A 33 -3.92 -15.09 -11.02
N ARG A 34 -3.61 -15.15 -12.32
CA ARG A 34 -4.49 -14.65 -13.37
C ARG A 34 -5.80 -15.43 -13.44
N ASP A 35 -5.71 -16.76 -13.43
CA ASP A 35 -6.87 -17.62 -13.53
C ASP A 35 -7.71 -17.58 -12.26
N TRP A 36 -7.07 -17.51 -11.10
CA TRP A 36 -7.72 -17.31 -9.83
C TRP A 36 -8.52 -16.00 -9.76
N LEU A 37 -7.93 -14.88 -10.20
CA LEU A 37 -8.62 -13.58 -10.24
C LEU A 37 -9.77 -13.59 -11.24
N ARG A 38 -9.59 -14.19 -12.42
CA ARG A 38 -10.64 -14.34 -13.44
C ARG A 38 -11.81 -15.19 -12.93
N ALA A 39 -11.52 -16.30 -12.27
CA ALA A 39 -12.53 -17.16 -11.67
C ALA A 39 -13.36 -16.42 -10.60
N MET A 40 -12.79 -15.39 -9.97
CA MET A 40 -13.52 -14.49 -9.07
C MET A 40 -14.30 -13.39 -9.79
N GLY A 41 -14.19 -13.27 -11.11
CA GLY A 41 -14.84 -12.22 -11.89
C GLY A 41 -14.02 -10.93 -12.03
N HIS A 42 -12.75 -10.95 -11.64
CA HIS A 42 -11.85 -9.82 -11.87
C HIS A 42 -11.61 -9.62 -13.37
N ARG A 43 -11.67 -8.37 -13.84
CA ARG A 43 -11.55 -8.03 -15.26
C ARG A 43 -10.40 -7.07 -15.48
N ILE A 44 -9.47 -7.46 -16.34
CA ILE A 44 -8.36 -6.61 -16.77
C ILE A 44 -8.75 -5.90 -18.05
N PHE A 45 -8.58 -4.60 -18.10
CA PHE A 45 -8.75 -3.81 -19.31
C PHE A 45 -7.49 -3.95 -20.17
N PRO A 46 -7.63 -4.34 -21.45
CA PRO A 46 -6.48 -4.63 -22.32
C PRO A 46 -5.87 -3.34 -22.89
N VAL A 47 -5.42 -2.46 -22.03
CA VAL A 47 -4.66 -1.26 -22.43
C VAL A 47 -3.19 -1.64 -22.47
N VAL A 48 -2.55 -1.43 -23.60
CA VAL A 48 -1.09 -1.49 -23.70
C VAL A 48 -0.55 -0.18 -23.12
N GLY A 49 -0.06 -0.25 -21.89
CA GLY A 49 0.60 0.87 -21.24
C GLY A 49 2.06 0.99 -21.68
N TRP A 50 2.71 2.02 -21.17
CA TRP A 50 4.16 2.20 -21.31
C TRP A 50 4.92 1.18 -20.46
N ALA A 51 6.17 0.90 -20.85
CA ALA A 51 7.07 0.12 -20.02
C ALA A 51 7.40 0.90 -18.74
N GLU A 52 7.35 0.22 -17.62
CA GLU A 52 7.87 0.79 -16.37
C GLU A 52 9.40 0.87 -16.47
N ARG A 53 9.95 1.98 -16.08
CA ARG A 53 11.38 2.22 -16.06
C ARG A 53 11.89 2.03 -14.64
N GLY A 54 12.67 1.01 -14.41
CA GLY A 54 13.26 0.72 -13.10
C GLY A 54 14.58 1.45 -12.85
N GLY A 55 14.65 2.73 -13.18
CA GLY A 55 15.86 3.53 -13.09
C GLY A 55 16.82 3.33 -14.28
N TYR A 56 17.91 4.10 -14.30
CA TYR A 56 18.83 4.14 -15.43
C TYR A 56 19.58 2.84 -15.66
N ASP A 57 19.92 2.15 -14.58
CA ASP A 57 20.68 0.90 -14.62
C ASP A 57 19.77 -0.33 -14.85
N ALA A 58 18.48 -0.14 -14.89
CA ALA A 58 17.52 -1.22 -15.15
C ALA A 58 17.38 -1.51 -16.64
N MET A 59 18.50 -1.73 -17.29
CA MET A 59 18.56 -2.15 -18.68
C MET A 59 18.31 -3.64 -18.77
N GLY A 60 17.39 -4.06 -19.62
CA GLY A 60 17.19 -5.47 -19.88
C GLY A 60 15.75 -5.91 -20.04
N HIS A 61 15.61 -7.18 -20.27
CA HIS A 61 14.33 -7.82 -20.57
C HIS A 61 13.34 -7.63 -19.44
N GLY A 62 12.12 -7.24 -19.77
CA GLY A 62 11.03 -6.97 -18.82
C GLY A 62 10.83 -5.48 -18.48
N ASN A 63 11.84 -4.64 -18.62
CA ASN A 63 11.70 -3.19 -18.44
C ASN A 63 11.36 -2.42 -19.72
N SER A 64 11.60 -3.03 -20.88
CA SER A 64 11.32 -2.48 -22.20
C SER A 64 9.96 -2.89 -22.77
N VAL A 65 9.22 -3.75 -22.07
CA VAL A 65 7.95 -4.31 -22.55
C VAL A 65 6.78 -3.54 -21.98
N PRO A 66 5.85 -3.01 -22.79
CA PRO A 66 4.63 -2.40 -22.33
C PRO A 66 3.85 -3.34 -21.40
N ARG A 67 3.26 -2.81 -20.35
CA ARG A 67 2.47 -3.57 -19.37
C ARG A 67 1.01 -3.24 -19.47
N SER A 68 0.21 -4.28 -19.38
CA SER A 68 -1.25 -4.18 -19.34
C SER A 68 -1.71 -4.64 -17.97
N HIS A 69 -2.00 -3.67 -17.08
CA HIS A 69 -2.40 -3.96 -15.70
C HIS A 69 -3.56 -3.08 -15.20
N VAL A 70 -4.27 -2.46 -16.12
CA VAL A 70 -5.43 -1.65 -15.77
C VAL A 70 -6.62 -2.54 -15.50
N THR A 71 -7.29 -2.32 -14.38
CA THR A 71 -8.49 -3.05 -13.99
C THR A 71 -9.75 -2.29 -14.41
N TRP A 72 -10.73 -2.98 -14.97
CA TRP A 72 -12.06 -2.45 -15.15
C TRP A 72 -12.65 -2.02 -13.80
N GLY A 73 -13.18 -0.81 -13.72
CA GLY A 73 -13.72 -0.26 -12.48
C GLY A 73 -12.66 0.27 -11.52
N THR A 74 -11.38 0.30 -11.92
CA THR A 74 -10.27 0.82 -11.10
C THR A 74 -10.17 0.20 -9.71
N GLY A 75 -10.00 0.97 -8.63
CA GLY A 75 -9.93 0.47 -7.26
C GLY A 75 -11.15 -0.36 -6.82
N PRO A 76 -12.39 0.12 -7.03
CA PRO A 76 -13.58 -0.69 -6.78
C PRO A 76 -13.58 -2.03 -7.52
N GLY A 77 -13.18 -2.05 -8.80
CA GLY A 77 -13.09 -3.29 -9.59
C GLY A 77 -12.05 -4.29 -9.09
N ILE A 78 -11.03 -3.81 -8.36
CA ILE A 78 -10.08 -4.71 -7.66
C ILE A 78 -10.71 -5.32 -6.40
N VAL A 79 -11.46 -4.53 -5.64
CA VAL A 79 -11.97 -4.93 -4.32
C VAL A 79 -13.24 -5.77 -4.42
N GLU A 80 -14.13 -5.46 -5.37
CA GLU A 80 -15.45 -6.08 -5.52
C GLU A 80 -15.45 -7.63 -5.54
N PRO A 81 -14.58 -8.33 -6.27
CA PRO A 81 -14.56 -9.79 -6.28
C PRO A 81 -14.27 -10.40 -4.90
N PHE A 82 -13.44 -9.74 -4.11
CA PHE A 82 -13.10 -10.16 -2.74
C PHE A 82 -14.23 -9.84 -1.76
N GLU A 83 -14.80 -8.65 -1.87
CA GLU A 83 -15.92 -8.21 -1.04
C GLU A 83 -17.12 -9.14 -1.22
N ARG A 84 -17.48 -9.47 -2.46
CA ARG A 84 -18.56 -10.42 -2.76
C ARG A 84 -18.34 -11.76 -2.07
N ARG A 85 -17.14 -12.36 -2.19
CA ARG A 85 -16.83 -13.64 -1.51
C ARG A 85 -16.87 -13.52 0.00
N ALA A 86 -16.40 -12.40 0.55
CA ALA A 86 -16.49 -12.16 1.97
C ALA A 86 -17.95 -12.05 2.45
N ARG A 87 -18.82 -11.41 1.67
CA ARG A 87 -20.26 -11.36 1.96
C ARG A 87 -20.93 -12.72 1.86
N GLU A 88 -20.55 -13.54 0.90
CA GLU A 88 -21.03 -14.92 0.80
C GLU A 88 -20.61 -15.72 2.04
N ALA A 89 -19.36 -15.62 2.47
CA ALA A 89 -18.89 -16.27 3.69
C ALA A 89 -19.60 -15.76 4.94
N GLN A 90 -19.94 -14.47 5.00
CA GLN A 90 -20.76 -13.90 6.07
C GLN A 90 -22.17 -14.50 6.12
N LYS A 91 -22.82 -14.64 4.96
CA LYS A 91 -24.20 -15.20 4.88
C LYS A 91 -24.30 -16.62 5.43
N ILE A 92 -23.24 -17.41 5.28
CA ILE A 92 -23.19 -18.81 5.79
C ILE A 92 -22.47 -18.93 7.15
N GLY A 93 -22.27 -17.80 7.84
CA GLY A 93 -21.73 -17.78 9.20
C GLY A 93 -20.23 -18.07 9.33
N ARG A 94 -19.47 -18.13 8.22
CA ARG A 94 -18.01 -18.38 8.24
C ARG A 94 -17.18 -17.13 8.46
N LEU A 95 -17.78 -15.95 8.34
CA LEU A 95 -17.12 -14.66 8.50
C LEU A 95 -18.02 -13.68 9.23
N THR A 96 -17.44 -12.89 10.12
CA THR A 96 -18.14 -11.78 10.80
C THR A 96 -17.34 -10.50 10.57
N PHE A 97 -17.99 -9.47 10.00
CA PHE A 97 -17.45 -8.13 9.93
C PHE A 97 -17.67 -7.40 11.26
N ARG A 98 -16.63 -6.79 11.77
CA ARG A 98 -16.67 -5.91 12.95
C ARG A 98 -16.21 -4.52 12.55
N PHE A 99 -17.13 -3.73 12.00
CA PHE A 99 -16.87 -2.33 11.65
C PHE A 99 -16.75 -1.47 12.91
N ARG A 100 -16.07 -0.35 12.80
CA ARG A 100 -15.84 0.60 13.90
C ARG A 100 -15.12 -0.02 15.11
N HIS A 101 -14.41 -1.11 14.93
CA HIS A 101 -13.57 -1.75 15.95
C HIS A 101 -12.11 -1.36 15.69
N ARG A 102 -11.56 -0.49 16.54
CA ARG A 102 -10.17 -0.09 16.50
C ARG A 102 -9.35 -1.02 17.37
N VAL A 103 -8.45 -1.76 16.76
CA VAL A 103 -7.52 -2.62 17.52
C VAL A 103 -6.47 -1.73 18.20
N ASP A 104 -6.28 -1.92 19.50
CA ASP A 104 -5.34 -1.16 20.33
C ASP A 104 -4.20 -2.03 20.87
N ALA A 105 -4.39 -3.36 20.97
CA ALA A 105 -3.36 -4.30 21.37
C ALA A 105 -3.60 -5.70 20.83
N LEU A 106 -2.52 -6.50 20.76
CA LEU A 106 -2.58 -7.94 20.60
C LEU A 106 -2.72 -8.60 21.98
N VAL A 107 -3.62 -9.57 22.09
CA VAL A 107 -3.74 -10.37 23.30
C VAL A 107 -2.70 -11.49 23.24
N MET A 108 -1.80 -11.51 24.21
CA MET A 108 -0.70 -12.47 24.28
C MET A 108 -0.72 -13.25 25.57
N THR A 109 -0.59 -14.57 25.49
CA THR A 109 -0.51 -15.47 26.64
C THR A 109 0.66 -16.42 26.40
N ASN A 110 1.57 -16.51 27.36
CA ASN A 110 2.74 -17.41 27.29
C ASN A 110 3.54 -17.28 25.97
N GLY A 111 3.73 -16.05 25.49
CA GLY A 111 4.46 -15.76 24.25
C GLY A 111 3.71 -16.07 22.94
N ARG A 112 2.42 -16.40 23.01
CA ARG A 112 1.57 -16.68 21.84
C ARG A 112 0.50 -15.61 21.69
N ILE A 113 0.26 -15.18 20.46
CA ILE A 113 -0.86 -14.30 20.15
C ILE A 113 -2.15 -15.12 20.11
N GLU A 114 -3.14 -14.71 20.90
CA GLU A 114 -4.43 -15.39 21.06
C GLU A 114 -5.62 -14.49 20.74
N GLY A 115 -5.38 -13.33 20.16
CA GLY A 115 -6.45 -12.44 19.80
C GLY A 115 -6.06 -10.97 19.73
N VAL A 116 -7.08 -10.13 19.73
CA VAL A 116 -6.97 -8.67 19.68
C VAL A 116 -7.92 -8.03 20.69
N THR A 117 -7.53 -6.86 21.22
CA THR A 117 -8.40 -6.02 22.04
C THR A 117 -8.33 -4.58 21.55
N GLY A 118 -9.35 -3.79 21.88
CA GLY A 118 -9.42 -2.40 21.47
C GLY A 118 -10.75 -1.73 21.76
N ALA A 119 -10.97 -0.61 21.11
CA ALA A 119 -12.12 0.25 21.34
C ALA A 119 -13.17 0.12 20.22
N VAL A 120 -14.43 0.11 20.62
CA VAL A 120 -15.56 0.30 19.72
C VAL A 120 -15.79 1.80 19.55
N LEU A 121 -15.76 2.27 18.31
CA LEU A 121 -16.01 3.66 17.96
C LEU A 121 -17.49 3.85 17.62
N GLU A 122 -18.03 5.03 17.94
CA GLU A 122 -19.43 5.35 17.62
C GLU A 122 -19.68 5.24 16.10
N PRO A 123 -20.88 4.86 15.67
CA PRO A 123 -21.30 4.95 14.28
C PRO A 123 -21.15 6.38 13.76
N ASP A 124 -20.82 6.52 12.47
CA ASP A 124 -20.65 7.82 11.87
C ASP A 124 -21.07 7.80 10.40
N THR A 125 -21.77 8.84 9.98
CA THR A 125 -22.26 9.06 8.61
C THR A 125 -21.61 10.28 7.97
N ILE A 126 -20.38 10.64 8.42
CA ILE A 126 -19.64 11.79 7.94
C ILE A 126 -19.50 11.80 6.42
N GLU A 127 -19.52 12.98 5.85
CA GLU A 127 -19.32 13.18 4.43
C GLU A 127 -17.95 12.68 3.95
N ARG A 128 -17.92 12.23 2.72
CA ARG A 128 -16.68 11.87 2.02
C ARG A 128 -15.66 13.00 2.09
N GLY A 129 -14.40 12.67 2.33
CA GLY A 129 -13.31 13.64 2.41
C GLY A 129 -13.05 14.21 3.81
N LYS A 130 -13.90 13.92 4.76
CA LYS A 130 -13.74 14.32 6.16
C LYS A 130 -13.35 13.14 7.05
N SER A 131 -12.71 13.44 8.18
CA SER A 131 -12.37 12.42 9.18
C SER A 131 -13.61 11.98 9.95
N SER A 132 -13.81 10.68 10.06
CA SER A 132 -14.90 10.12 10.88
C SER A 132 -14.62 10.27 12.37
N SER A 133 -15.69 10.24 13.18
CA SER A 133 -15.58 10.27 14.64
C SER A 133 -14.63 9.19 15.18
N ARG A 134 -13.87 9.56 16.18
CA ARG A 134 -12.98 8.67 16.95
C ARG A 134 -13.47 8.45 18.37
N LYS A 135 -14.69 8.91 18.68
CA LYS A 135 -15.26 8.77 20.01
C LYS A 135 -15.46 7.29 20.35
N VAL A 136 -14.93 6.92 21.49
CA VAL A 136 -15.04 5.57 22.03
C VAL A 136 -16.39 5.44 22.74
N VAL A 137 -17.11 4.38 22.42
CA VAL A 137 -18.42 4.04 23.00
C VAL A 137 -18.41 2.68 23.72
N GLY A 138 -17.29 1.97 23.66
CA GLY A 138 -17.11 0.69 24.35
C GLY A 138 -15.74 0.10 24.03
N ASP A 139 -15.49 -1.07 24.56
CA ASP A 139 -14.30 -1.88 24.31
C ASP A 139 -14.70 -3.26 23.76
N PHE A 140 -13.72 -3.98 23.27
CA PHE A 140 -13.89 -5.36 22.81
C PHE A 140 -12.62 -6.18 23.01
N THR A 141 -12.82 -7.48 23.16
CA THR A 141 -11.75 -8.48 23.04
C THR A 141 -12.26 -9.62 22.18
N LEU A 142 -11.48 -9.98 21.16
CA LEU A 142 -11.73 -11.10 20.28
C LEU A 142 -10.60 -12.11 20.42
N ARG A 143 -10.95 -13.35 20.74
CA ARG A 143 -10.01 -14.46 20.83
C ARG A 143 -9.97 -15.23 19.51
N ALA A 144 -8.78 -15.61 19.08
CA ALA A 144 -8.56 -16.40 17.88
C ALA A 144 -7.22 -17.14 17.95
N PRO A 145 -7.11 -18.34 17.35
CA PRO A 145 -5.86 -19.10 17.33
C PRO A 145 -4.77 -18.45 16.46
N ALA A 146 -5.13 -17.50 15.61
CA ALA A 146 -4.21 -16.72 14.77
C ALA A 146 -4.76 -15.34 14.48
N VAL A 147 -3.88 -14.36 14.28
CA VAL A 147 -4.20 -12.99 13.89
C VAL A 147 -3.45 -12.64 12.61
N ILE A 148 -4.17 -12.23 11.56
CA ILE A 148 -3.60 -11.71 10.33
C ILE A 148 -3.68 -10.19 10.37
N VAL A 149 -2.53 -9.51 10.31
CA VAL A 149 -2.46 -8.05 10.27
C VAL A 149 -2.35 -7.59 8.82
N ALA A 150 -3.37 -6.89 8.34
CA ALA A 150 -3.48 -6.37 6.97
C ALA A 150 -3.88 -4.89 6.94
N SER A 151 -3.45 -4.11 7.93
CA SER A 151 -3.88 -2.72 8.17
C SER A 151 -3.13 -1.65 7.36
N GLY A 152 -2.30 -2.05 6.41
CA GLY A 152 -1.55 -1.15 5.55
C GLY A 152 -0.28 -0.59 6.18
N GLY A 153 0.20 0.52 5.64
CA GLY A 153 1.46 1.15 6.01
C GLY A 153 1.31 2.41 6.84
N ILE A 154 2.17 3.40 6.57
CA ILE A 154 2.31 4.64 7.36
C ILE A 154 1.91 5.91 6.59
N GLY A 155 1.46 5.81 5.35
CA GLY A 155 1.29 6.96 4.44
C GLY A 155 0.27 8.02 4.90
N GLY A 156 -0.64 7.68 5.83
CA GLY A 156 -1.56 8.63 6.47
C GLY A 156 -0.93 9.42 7.63
N ASN A 157 0.20 8.96 8.16
CA ASN A 157 0.92 9.58 9.27
C ASN A 157 2.24 10.19 8.76
N HIS A 158 2.19 11.47 8.39
CA HIS A 158 3.34 12.17 7.83
C HIS A 158 4.49 12.34 8.83
N ASP A 159 4.23 12.35 10.13
CA ASP A 159 5.29 12.44 11.14
C ASP A 159 6.09 11.13 11.16
N LEU A 160 5.40 10.00 11.12
CA LEU A 160 6.04 8.69 11.02
C LEU A 160 6.78 8.50 9.68
N VAL A 161 6.24 9.06 8.57
CA VAL A 161 6.93 9.10 7.28
C VAL A 161 8.24 9.88 7.39
N ARG A 162 8.22 11.08 8.00
CA ARG A 162 9.43 11.90 8.21
C ARG A 162 10.45 11.20 9.12
N GLN A 163 9.99 10.59 10.19
CA GLN A 163 10.85 9.84 11.12
C GLN A 163 11.61 8.70 10.44
N ASN A 164 10.98 8.05 9.47
CA ASN A 164 11.57 6.92 8.73
C ASN A 164 12.06 7.32 7.34
N TRP A 165 12.21 8.62 7.06
CA TRP A 165 12.63 9.11 5.75
C TRP A 165 13.99 8.54 5.34
N PRO A 166 14.14 8.03 4.10
CA PRO A 166 15.40 7.45 3.65
C PRO A 166 16.51 8.49 3.57
N LYS A 167 17.59 8.32 4.31
CA LYS A 167 18.73 9.25 4.34
C LYS A 167 19.32 9.53 2.95
N ARG A 168 19.26 8.54 2.04
CA ARG A 168 19.72 8.67 0.65
C ARG A 168 18.97 9.74 -0.17
N LEU A 169 17.77 10.11 0.26
CA LEU A 169 16.92 11.10 -0.40
C LEU A 169 17.09 12.53 0.19
N GLY A 170 18.01 12.70 1.14
CA GLY A 170 18.18 13.98 1.85
C GLY A 170 17.04 14.27 2.81
N GLU A 171 16.71 15.54 2.98
CA GLU A 171 15.64 15.98 3.87
C GLU A 171 14.25 15.68 3.29
N PRO A 172 13.28 15.27 4.15
CA PRO A 172 11.93 15.03 3.69
C PRO A 172 11.27 16.32 3.18
N PRO A 173 10.39 16.24 2.18
CA PRO A 173 9.68 17.40 1.66
C PRO A 173 8.91 18.15 2.74
N LYS A 174 8.97 19.49 2.71
CA LYS A 174 8.21 20.35 3.64
C LYS A 174 6.71 20.10 3.55
N HIS A 175 6.21 19.93 2.34
CA HIS A 175 4.80 19.68 2.06
C HIS A 175 4.62 18.29 1.44
N MET A 176 3.77 17.48 2.03
CA MET A 176 3.41 16.16 1.55
C MET A 176 1.88 16.03 1.45
N ILE A 177 1.42 15.27 0.48
CA ILE A 177 0.03 14.89 0.30
C ILE A 177 -0.09 13.36 0.41
N SER A 178 -1.29 12.87 0.73
CA SER A 178 -1.49 11.45 1.02
C SER A 178 -2.23 10.75 -0.11
N GLY A 179 -1.62 9.72 -0.68
CA GLY A 179 -2.28 8.78 -1.59
C GLY A 179 -3.13 7.71 -0.88
N VAL A 180 -3.22 7.77 0.45
CA VAL A 180 -3.94 6.81 1.29
C VAL A 180 -4.76 7.53 2.37
N PRO A 181 -5.83 6.90 2.90
CA PRO A 181 -6.64 7.45 3.98
C PRO A 181 -5.82 7.67 5.27
N GLU A 182 -6.29 8.61 6.09
CA GLU A 182 -5.65 8.98 7.36
C GLU A 182 -5.49 7.80 8.33
N HIS A 183 -6.37 6.80 8.27
CA HIS A 183 -6.29 5.63 9.14
C HIS A 183 -5.19 4.62 8.73
N VAL A 184 -4.50 4.84 7.61
CA VAL A 184 -3.28 4.11 7.25
C VAL A 184 -2.11 4.80 7.96
N ASP A 185 -2.11 4.74 9.27
CA ASP A 185 -1.32 5.57 10.18
C ASP A 185 -0.13 4.84 10.82
N GLY A 186 0.06 3.55 10.49
CA GLY A 186 1.14 2.73 11.04
C GLY A 186 0.88 2.21 12.46
N ARG A 187 -0.29 2.44 13.05
CA ARG A 187 -0.61 2.03 14.41
C ARG A 187 -0.37 0.54 14.66
N MET A 188 -0.86 -0.33 13.77
CA MET A 188 -0.65 -1.78 13.93
C MET A 188 0.81 -2.21 13.78
N ILE A 189 1.63 -1.47 13.06
CA ILE A 189 3.07 -1.73 12.99
C ILE A 189 3.68 -1.59 14.39
N GLY A 190 3.40 -0.49 15.08
CA GLY A 190 3.84 -0.28 16.47
C GLY A 190 3.29 -1.33 17.44
N ILE A 191 2.02 -1.71 17.31
CA ILE A 191 1.38 -2.73 18.15
C ILE A 191 2.04 -4.11 17.94
N THR A 192 2.33 -4.50 16.70
CA THR A 192 3.00 -5.77 16.42
C THR A 192 4.45 -5.77 16.89
N GLU A 193 5.14 -4.66 16.78
CA GLU A 193 6.51 -4.50 17.29
C GLU A 193 6.54 -4.61 18.83
N ALA A 194 5.61 -3.95 19.52
CA ALA A 194 5.45 -4.06 20.96
C ALA A 194 5.14 -5.50 21.42
N ALA A 195 4.53 -6.31 20.56
CA ALA A 195 4.30 -7.74 20.79
C ALA A 195 5.49 -8.64 20.40
N GLY A 196 6.66 -8.05 20.10
CA GLY A 196 7.88 -8.78 19.81
C GLY A 196 8.18 -9.04 18.33
N ALA A 197 7.39 -8.49 17.40
CA ALA A 197 7.71 -8.59 15.98
C ALA A 197 8.95 -7.76 15.63
N ARG A 198 9.83 -8.32 14.81
CA ARG A 198 10.99 -7.60 14.27
C ARG A 198 10.60 -6.81 13.03
N LEU A 199 10.75 -5.51 13.09
CA LEU A 199 10.53 -4.62 11.96
C LEU A 199 11.86 -4.30 11.27
N ILE A 200 11.93 -4.58 9.97
CA ILE A 200 13.09 -4.30 9.12
C ILE A 200 12.75 -3.29 8.03
N ASN A 201 13.76 -2.65 7.45
CA ASN A 201 13.58 -1.76 6.29
C ASN A 201 12.55 -0.63 6.52
N ARG A 202 12.55 -0.01 7.68
CA ARG A 202 11.61 1.08 8.03
C ARG A 202 11.67 2.26 7.06
N ASP A 203 12.81 2.46 6.42
CA ASP A 203 13.06 3.50 5.44
C ASP A 203 12.62 3.14 4.01
N ARG A 204 12.08 1.93 3.80
CA ARG A 204 11.52 1.51 2.53
C ARG A 204 10.03 1.81 2.48
N MET A 205 9.70 2.92 1.88
CA MET A 205 8.32 3.33 1.68
C MET A 205 8.10 3.71 0.22
N TRP A 206 6.86 3.64 -0.21
CA TRP A 206 6.48 4.01 -1.57
C TRP A 206 5.97 5.44 -1.60
N HIS A 207 6.68 6.29 -2.30
CA HIS A 207 6.29 7.68 -2.51
C HIS A 207 6.58 8.10 -3.95
N TYR A 208 5.90 9.15 -4.38
CA TYR A 208 6.01 9.69 -5.72
C TYR A 208 6.40 11.17 -5.64
N VAL A 209 7.18 11.62 -6.60
CA VAL A 209 7.64 13.02 -6.68
C VAL A 209 6.60 13.92 -7.36
N GLU A 210 5.69 13.33 -8.15
CA GLU A 210 4.64 14.04 -8.86
C GLU A 210 3.27 13.79 -8.25
N GLY A 211 2.61 14.88 -7.84
CA GLY A 211 1.26 14.80 -7.30
C GLY A 211 0.65 16.17 -7.09
N ILE A 212 -0.67 16.21 -7.10
CA ILE A 212 -1.46 17.41 -6.83
C ILE A 212 -2.50 17.13 -5.75
N ARG A 213 -2.97 18.18 -5.08
CA ARG A 213 -4.11 18.04 -4.17
C ARG A 213 -5.35 17.67 -4.95
N ASN A 214 -6.08 16.70 -4.46
CA ASN A 214 -7.37 16.36 -5.03
C ASN A 214 -8.37 17.50 -4.76
N TRP A 215 -9.00 18.02 -5.81
CA TRP A 215 -10.08 19.02 -5.71
C TRP A 215 -11.39 18.45 -5.14
N ASN A 216 -11.55 17.11 -5.18
CA ASN A 216 -12.68 16.38 -4.58
C ASN A 216 -12.14 15.28 -3.67
N PRO A 217 -11.64 15.62 -2.46
CA PRO A 217 -10.93 14.70 -1.59
C PRO A 217 -11.86 13.61 -1.05
N ILE A 218 -11.32 12.40 -0.91
CA ILE A 218 -12.00 11.26 -0.26
C ILE A 218 -11.57 11.13 1.21
N TRP A 219 -10.39 11.71 1.54
CA TRP A 219 -9.83 11.77 2.88
C TRP A 219 -9.02 13.07 3.05
N PRO A 220 -8.69 13.45 4.29
CA PRO A 220 -7.85 14.61 4.54
C PRO A 220 -6.50 14.53 3.82
N ARG A 221 -6.07 15.63 3.23
CA ARG A 221 -4.79 15.74 2.49
C ARG A 221 -4.69 14.80 1.28
N HIS A 222 -5.81 14.40 0.71
CA HIS A 222 -5.83 13.51 -0.44
C HIS A 222 -5.03 14.08 -1.61
N GLY A 223 -4.01 13.33 -2.01
CA GLY A 223 -3.19 13.61 -3.17
C GLY A 223 -3.52 12.68 -4.33
N ILE A 224 -3.46 13.23 -5.54
CA ILE A 224 -3.57 12.47 -6.78
C ILE A 224 -2.19 12.43 -7.41
N ARG A 225 -1.70 11.24 -7.75
CA ARG A 225 -0.51 11.10 -8.57
C ARG A 225 -0.83 11.50 -10.01
N ILE A 226 0.04 12.30 -10.60
CA ILE A 226 0.02 12.55 -12.04
C ILE A 226 0.72 11.37 -12.71
N LEU A 227 0.02 10.67 -13.59
CA LEU A 227 0.60 9.59 -14.38
C LEU A 227 1.15 10.18 -15.69
N PRO A 228 2.46 10.28 -15.83
CA PRO A 228 3.06 10.81 -17.05
C PRO A 228 2.91 9.81 -18.19
N GLY A 229 2.69 10.32 -19.39
CA GLY A 229 2.79 9.51 -20.61
C GLY A 229 4.25 9.19 -20.94
N PRO A 230 4.50 8.30 -21.90
CA PRO A 230 5.83 7.85 -22.24
C PRO A 230 6.75 8.94 -22.82
N SER A 231 6.18 10.02 -23.35
CA SER A 231 6.87 11.17 -23.90
C SER A 231 6.87 12.42 -23.02
N SER A 232 6.39 12.31 -21.79
CA SER A 232 6.36 13.44 -20.85
C SER A 232 7.75 13.93 -20.51
N MET A 233 7.90 15.23 -20.29
CA MET A 233 9.14 15.88 -19.90
C MET A 233 8.91 16.81 -18.72
N TRP A 234 9.91 16.95 -17.87
CA TRP A 234 9.91 17.94 -16.80
C TRP A 234 10.73 19.16 -17.20
N PHE A 235 10.19 20.31 -16.89
CA PHE A 235 10.84 21.61 -17.05
C PHE A 235 10.88 22.32 -15.71
N ASP A 236 11.90 23.11 -15.49
CA ASP A 236 11.95 24.04 -14.37
C ASP A 236 11.05 25.27 -14.61
N ALA A 237 10.97 26.16 -13.63
CA ALA A 237 10.15 27.37 -13.72
C ALA A 237 10.62 28.36 -14.81
N THR A 238 11.80 28.19 -15.35
CA THR A 238 12.36 28.99 -16.45
C THR A 238 12.11 28.38 -17.83
N GLY A 239 11.45 27.22 -17.89
CA GLY A 239 11.17 26.49 -19.12
C GLY A 239 12.36 25.64 -19.62
N LYS A 240 13.39 25.46 -18.81
CA LYS A 240 14.53 24.60 -19.14
C LYS A 240 14.21 23.17 -18.79
N ARG A 241 14.41 22.25 -19.74
CA ARG A 241 14.23 20.82 -19.51
C ARG A 241 15.21 20.32 -18.44
N LEU A 242 14.68 19.58 -17.46
CA LEU A 242 15.51 18.94 -16.45
C LEU A 242 16.39 17.85 -17.08
N PRO A 243 17.67 17.75 -16.66
CA PRO A 243 18.58 16.75 -17.19
C PRO A 243 18.22 15.35 -16.67
N ALA A 244 18.78 14.34 -17.31
CA ALA A 244 18.76 12.98 -16.79
C ALA A 244 19.42 12.90 -15.38
N PRO A 245 18.87 12.14 -14.43
CA PRO A 245 17.76 11.19 -14.48
C PRO A 245 16.37 11.78 -14.20
N LEU A 246 16.22 13.09 -14.20
CA LEU A 246 15.00 13.78 -13.79
C LEU A 246 13.98 13.77 -14.94
N PHE A 247 13.20 12.71 -15.04
CA PHE A 247 12.09 12.62 -15.98
C PHE A 247 10.84 12.01 -15.31
N PRO A 248 9.64 12.33 -15.82
CA PRO A 248 8.38 11.83 -15.26
C PRO A 248 8.31 10.30 -15.25
N GLY A 249 7.76 9.75 -14.15
CA GLY A 249 7.66 8.30 -13.98
C GLY A 249 8.99 7.60 -13.70
N SER A 250 10.05 8.35 -13.46
CA SER A 250 11.26 7.79 -12.85
C SER A 250 10.93 7.40 -11.41
N ASP A 251 11.20 6.15 -11.07
CA ASP A 251 10.89 5.64 -9.74
C ASP A 251 11.73 6.31 -8.66
N THR A 252 11.09 6.48 -7.56
CA THR A 252 11.65 6.94 -6.29
C THR A 252 12.29 5.80 -5.51
#